data_28d83266bfbdf5387bca23e573a9dc1c
#
_entry.id   28d83266bfbdf5387bca23e573a9dc1c
#
_cell.length_a   1.000
_cell.length_b   1.000
_cell.length_c   1.000
_cell.angle_alpha   90.00
_cell.angle_beta   90.00
_cell.angle_gamma   90.00
#
_symmetry.space_group_name_H-M   'P 1'
#
loop_
_entity.id
_entity.type
_entity.pdbx_description
1 polymer ?
#
loop_
_entity_poly.entity_id
_entity_poly.type
_entity_poly.pdbx_seq_one_letter_code
_entity_poly.pdbx_strand_id
1 'polypeptide(L)'
;GSLPTNHPNVLGMVGMHGTVAANCAVDDCDLLLAIGVRFDDRVTSGLGHRFATKARIIHIDIDPAEIGKVVRADIPIVGNAKLVLEELLPKVTKPEISPWWQQIRKWQEEKVYSIGTKLSPQVIVEALGEVAGKDAIITTDVGQHQMWAAQIYPAHYPRHFITSGGLGTMGFGLPAAIGAKIAAPDKEVFLVTGDGSLQMCIQELATAVQYKLPVKIILMNNGVLGMVRQLQMFMCEERYNQIQLVANPDFVKIAEAYGILGIRVTEIDQVHSALQEAINHPGPVLIDFVISEEEVVYPMVLPGKALSDMLGR
;
A
#
# COMPACT_ATOMS: atom_id res chain seq x y z
N GLY A 1 8.18 -0.33 -4.21
CA GLY A 1 8.73 -1.62 -4.54
C GLY A 1 10.15 -1.66 -5.11
N SER A 2 10.87 -0.54 -5.18
CA SER A 2 12.27 -0.52 -5.68
C SER A 2 13.29 -0.94 -4.61
N LEU A 3 12.97 -0.78 -3.35
CA LEU A 3 13.80 -1.16 -2.21
C LEU A 3 12.98 -2.00 -1.22
N PRO A 4 13.65 -2.85 -0.41
CA PRO A 4 12.99 -3.53 0.71
C PRO A 4 12.43 -2.50 1.70
N THR A 5 11.19 -2.66 2.15
CA THR A 5 10.57 -1.70 3.06
C THR A 5 11.19 -1.73 4.46
N ASN A 6 11.83 -2.83 4.84
CA ASN A 6 12.55 -2.99 6.10
C ASN A 6 14.01 -2.50 6.06
N HIS A 7 14.48 -1.93 4.94
CA HIS A 7 15.81 -1.34 4.88
C HIS A 7 15.87 -0.10 5.78
N PRO A 8 16.92 0.10 6.61
CA PRO A 8 16.98 1.16 7.62
C PRO A 8 16.89 2.59 7.07
N ASN A 9 17.16 2.77 5.78
CA ASN A 9 17.09 4.06 5.10
C ASN A 9 15.78 4.25 4.31
N VAL A 10 14.82 3.30 4.39
CA VAL A 10 13.51 3.43 3.75
C VAL A 10 12.51 3.97 4.76
N LEU A 11 11.88 5.09 4.42
CA LEU A 11 10.92 5.76 5.29
C LEU A 11 9.47 5.36 5.01
N GLY A 12 9.25 4.56 3.97
CA GLY A 12 7.92 4.13 3.55
C GLY A 12 7.29 5.03 2.48
N MET A 13 5.97 5.00 2.40
CA MET A 13 5.19 5.77 1.43
C MET A 13 5.15 7.25 1.80
N VAL A 14 5.15 8.13 0.81
CA VAL A 14 4.98 9.59 0.94
C VAL A 14 3.62 10.01 0.37
N GLY A 15 3.04 11.08 0.90
CA GLY A 15 1.81 11.68 0.39
C GLY A 15 0.61 11.50 1.33
N MET A 16 -0.59 11.46 0.76
CA MET A 16 -1.87 11.48 1.48
C MET A 16 -1.96 10.44 2.61
N HIS A 17 -1.50 9.23 2.38
CA HIS A 17 -1.42 8.15 3.37
C HIS A 17 0.04 7.74 3.65
N GLY A 18 0.97 8.67 3.44
CA GLY A 18 2.38 8.45 3.72
C GLY A 18 2.66 8.28 5.21
N THR A 19 3.79 7.65 5.52
CA THR A 19 4.23 7.54 6.91
C THR A 19 4.59 8.92 7.48
N VAL A 20 4.51 9.09 8.80
CA VAL A 20 4.89 10.34 9.47
C VAL A 20 6.32 10.73 9.10
N ALA A 21 7.26 9.78 9.17
CA ALA A 21 8.66 10.02 8.87
C ALA A 21 8.90 10.45 7.42
N ALA A 22 8.25 9.78 6.44
CA ALA A 22 8.41 10.12 5.02
C ALA A 22 7.87 11.52 4.71
N ASN A 23 6.66 11.83 5.19
CA ASN A 23 6.01 13.11 4.96
C ASN A 23 6.77 14.27 5.62
N CYS A 24 7.16 14.13 6.89
CA CYS A 24 7.93 15.16 7.58
C CYS A 24 9.32 15.34 6.98
N ALA A 25 9.97 14.25 6.54
CA ALA A 25 11.27 14.33 5.89
C ALA A 25 11.22 15.08 4.55
N VAL A 26 10.16 14.90 3.77
CA VAL A 26 9.96 15.64 2.53
C VAL A 26 9.68 17.13 2.79
N ASP A 27 8.86 17.44 3.78
CA ASP A 27 8.54 18.84 4.11
C ASP A 27 9.73 19.62 4.69
N ASP A 28 10.67 18.93 5.34
CA ASP A 28 11.76 19.56 6.09
C ASP A 28 13.13 19.47 5.40
N CYS A 29 13.27 18.68 4.32
CA CYS A 29 14.55 18.54 3.62
C CYS A 29 14.96 19.83 2.90
N ASP A 30 16.27 20.03 2.75
CA ASP A 30 16.88 21.12 1.98
C ASP A 30 17.19 20.71 0.52
N LEU A 31 17.29 19.39 0.27
CA LEU A 31 17.49 18.81 -1.06
C LEU A 31 16.58 17.58 -1.24
N LEU A 32 15.81 17.59 -2.31
CA LEU A 32 14.97 16.47 -2.74
C LEU A 32 15.44 15.93 -4.09
N LEU A 33 15.87 14.68 -4.12
CA LEU A 33 16.17 13.98 -5.35
C LEU A 33 14.95 13.11 -5.73
N ALA A 34 14.18 13.59 -6.69
CA ALA A 34 12.97 12.93 -7.19
C ALA A 34 13.32 12.09 -8.43
N ILE A 35 13.11 10.78 -8.36
CA ILE A 35 13.49 9.83 -9.41
C ILE A 35 12.29 9.04 -9.87
N GLY A 36 11.86 9.23 -11.12
CA GLY A 36 10.69 8.55 -11.68
C GLY A 36 9.39 8.87 -10.94
N VAL A 37 9.20 10.12 -10.54
CA VAL A 37 8.07 10.59 -9.74
C VAL A 37 7.25 11.59 -10.55
N ARG A 38 5.98 11.31 -10.78
CA ARG A 38 5.07 12.22 -11.50
C ARG A 38 4.43 13.30 -10.63
N PHE A 39 4.66 13.28 -9.32
CA PHE A 39 4.11 14.24 -8.35
C PHE A 39 2.59 14.42 -8.45
N ASP A 40 1.86 13.31 -8.51
CA ASP A 40 0.40 13.35 -8.56
C ASP A 40 -0.23 13.93 -7.29
N ASP A 41 -1.55 14.10 -7.31
CA ASP A 41 -2.32 14.68 -6.21
C ASP A 41 -2.25 13.86 -4.92
N ARG A 42 -2.04 12.53 -5.02
CA ARG A 42 -1.89 11.65 -3.85
C ARG A 42 -0.54 11.85 -3.17
N VAL A 43 0.51 12.18 -3.94
CA VAL A 43 1.84 12.49 -3.41
C VAL A 43 1.92 13.92 -2.89
N THR A 44 1.35 14.89 -3.62
CA THR A 44 1.51 16.34 -3.33
C THR A 44 0.35 16.94 -2.54
N SER A 45 -0.66 16.14 -2.15
CA SER A 45 -1.90 16.62 -1.54
C SER A 45 -2.66 17.65 -2.41
N GLY A 46 -2.47 17.58 -3.74
CA GLY A 46 -3.09 18.48 -4.70
C GLY A 46 -2.50 19.90 -4.77
N LEU A 47 -1.45 20.19 -3.99
CA LEU A 47 -0.81 21.50 -3.93
C LEU A 47 0.68 21.43 -4.27
N GLY A 48 1.01 21.13 -5.52
CA GLY A 48 2.41 21.01 -5.98
C GLY A 48 3.30 22.20 -5.62
N HIS A 49 2.74 23.43 -5.58
CA HIS A 49 3.46 24.64 -5.19
C HIS A 49 3.78 24.74 -3.69
N ARG A 50 3.19 23.90 -2.85
CA ARG A 50 3.47 23.78 -1.41
C ARG A 50 4.26 22.54 -1.04
N PHE A 51 4.57 21.70 -2.03
CA PHE A 51 5.31 20.46 -1.79
C PHE A 51 6.80 20.75 -1.65
N ALA A 52 7.42 20.27 -0.57
CA ALA A 52 8.85 20.38 -0.29
C ALA A 52 9.40 21.82 -0.47
N THR A 53 8.71 22.82 0.09
CA THR A 53 8.98 24.25 -0.16
C THR A 53 10.34 24.74 0.32
N LYS A 54 11.01 24.00 1.21
CA LYS A 54 12.36 24.30 1.72
C LYS A 54 13.46 23.71 0.84
N ALA A 55 13.09 22.71 0.00
CA ALA A 55 14.05 21.93 -0.75
C ALA A 55 14.41 22.56 -2.11
N ARG A 56 15.66 22.38 -2.51
CA ARG A 56 16.01 22.38 -3.93
C ARG A 56 15.65 21.01 -4.51
N ILE A 57 14.99 20.99 -5.67
CA ILE A 57 14.45 19.77 -6.26
C ILE A 57 15.23 19.40 -7.53
N ILE A 58 15.89 18.23 -7.49
CA ILE A 58 16.48 17.58 -8.65
C ILE A 58 15.45 16.56 -9.15
N HIS A 59 14.91 16.72 -10.35
CA HIS A 59 13.90 15.83 -10.89
C HIS A 59 14.47 15.03 -12.06
N ILE A 60 14.57 13.72 -11.89
CA ILE A 60 15.05 12.76 -12.89
C ILE A 60 13.86 11.96 -13.38
N ASP A 61 13.53 12.07 -14.64
CA ASP A 61 12.51 11.24 -15.28
C ASP A 61 12.90 10.92 -16.72
N ILE A 62 12.44 9.78 -17.23
CA ILE A 62 12.64 9.40 -18.63
C ILE A 62 11.69 10.16 -19.56
N ASP A 63 10.52 10.56 -19.04
CA ASP A 63 9.55 11.34 -19.78
C ASP A 63 9.76 12.85 -19.54
N PRO A 64 10.19 13.60 -20.59
CA PRO A 64 10.38 15.05 -20.45
C PRO A 64 9.09 15.80 -20.10
N ALA A 65 7.90 15.22 -20.36
CA ALA A 65 6.62 15.87 -20.07
C ALA A 65 6.27 15.84 -18.58
N GLU A 66 6.88 14.96 -17.78
CA GLU A 66 6.67 14.91 -16.33
C GLU A 66 7.54 15.93 -15.57
N ILE A 67 8.68 16.32 -16.14
CA ILE A 67 9.62 17.26 -15.51
C ILE A 67 8.98 18.65 -15.32
N GLY A 68 8.84 19.07 -14.07
CA GLY A 68 8.29 20.40 -13.74
C GLY A 68 6.79 20.59 -13.97
N LYS A 69 6.06 19.54 -14.33
CA LYS A 69 4.62 19.56 -14.63
C LYS A 69 3.76 19.96 -13.42
N VAL A 70 4.02 19.40 -12.28
CA VAL A 70 3.27 19.64 -11.02
C VAL A 70 4.12 20.37 -10.00
N VAL A 71 5.34 19.92 -9.79
CA VAL A 71 6.30 20.51 -8.87
C VAL A 71 7.47 21.05 -9.68
N ARG A 72 7.83 22.33 -9.43
CA ARG A 72 8.95 22.96 -10.12
C ARG A 72 10.26 22.24 -9.79
N ALA A 73 11.00 21.85 -10.82
CA ALA A 73 12.34 21.31 -10.67
C ALA A 73 13.38 22.45 -10.77
N ASP A 74 14.28 22.52 -9.80
CA ASP A 74 15.45 23.43 -9.86
C ASP A 74 16.51 22.88 -10.82
N ILE A 75 16.67 21.56 -10.84
CA ILE A 75 17.59 20.86 -11.74
C ILE A 75 16.80 19.75 -12.45
N PRO A 76 16.36 19.97 -13.69
CA PRO A 76 15.72 18.95 -14.50
C PRO A 76 16.74 18.02 -15.16
N ILE A 77 16.49 16.71 -15.11
CA ILE A 77 17.33 15.71 -15.79
C ILE A 77 16.41 14.73 -16.52
N VAL A 78 16.38 14.83 -17.85
CA VAL A 78 15.67 13.84 -18.70
C VAL A 78 16.60 12.68 -18.97
N GLY A 79 16.26 11.49 -18.49
CA GLY A 79 17.10 10.32 -18.69
C GLY A 79 16.64 9.07 -17.95
N ASN A 80 17.24 7.96 -18.33
CA ASN A 80 17.04 6.70 -17.63
C ASN A 80 17.65 6.77 -16.23
N ALA A 81 16.87 6.49 -15.20
CA ALA A 81 17.27 6.60 -13.80
C ALA A 81 18.56 5.83 -13.49
N LYS A 82 18.72 4.60 -14.03
CA LYS A 82 19.91 3.78 -13.81
C LYS A 82 21.14 4.47 -14.37
N LEU A 83 21.11 4.93 -15.61
CA LEU A 83 22.25 5.58 -16.27
C LEU A 83 22.63 6.89 -15.57
N VAL A 84 21.64 7.70 -15.18
CA VAL A 84 21.87 8.94 -14.43
C VAL A 84 22.51 8.65 -13.08
N LEU A 85 22.04 7.61 -12.34
CA LEU A 85 22.63 7.25 -11.05
C LEU A 85 24.05 6.67 -11.20
N GLU A 86 24.33 5.88 -12.22
CA GLU A 86 25.68 5.37 -12.52
C GLU A 86 26.67 6.52 -12.77
N GLU A 87 26.24 7.58 -13.45
CA GLU A 87 27.04 8.79 -13.67
C GLU A 87 27.16 9.69 -12.43
N LEU A 88 26.15 9.72 -11.57
CA LEU A 88 26.10 10.57 -10.39
C LEU A 88 26.92 10.00 -9.23
N LEU A 89 26.81 8.69 -8.96
CA LEU A 89 27.44 8.03 -7.81
C LEU A 89 28.93 8.32 -7.62
N PRO A 90 29.78 8.27 -8.66
CA PRO A 90 31.23 8.57 -8.49
C PRO A 90 31.54 10.05 -8.22
N LYS A 91 30.54 10.95 -8.39
CA LYS A 91 30.70 12.40 -8.23
C LYS A 91 30.21 12.92 -6.88
N VAL A 92 29.52 12.09 -6.12
CA VAL A 92 28.98 12.49 -4.81
C VAL A 92 29.86 11.97 -3.68
N THR A 93 30.02 12.78 -2.64
CA THR A 93 30.67 12.37 -1.40
C THR A 93 29.61 12.12 -0.34
N LYS A 94 29.86 11.16 0.56
CA LYS A 94 28.94 10.87 1.66
C LYS A 94 28.87 12.09 2.60
N PRO A 95 27.71 12.74 2.74
CA PRO A 95 27.56 13.86 3.65
C PRO A 95 27.49 13.40 5.09
N GLU A 96 27.86 14.29 6.02
CA GLU A 96 27.58 14.08 7.45
C GLU A 96 26.15 14.53 7.75
N ILE A 97 25.26 13.58 7.93
CA ILE A 97 23.81 13.79 8.13
C ILE A 97 23.28 13.12 9.40
N SER A 98 24.16 12.85 10.37
CA SER A 98 23.75 12.24 11.64
C SER A 98 22.63 12.99 12.37
N PRO A 99 22.64 14.35 12.47
CA PRO A 99 21.54 15.09 13.09
C PRO A 99 20.21 14.90 12.34
N TRP A 100 20.26 14.81 11.00
CA TRP A 100 19.07 14.56 10.18
C TRP A 100 18.48 13.18 10.46
N TRP A 101 19.29 12.14 10.54
CA TRP A 101 18.85 10.81 10.93
C TRP A 101 18.30 10.73 12.35
N GLN A 102 18.85 11.49 13.30
CA GLN A 102 18.28 11.58 14.63
C GLN A 102 16.86 12.17 14.62
N GLN A 103 16.62 13.18 13.79
CA GLN A 103 15.29 13.76 13.64
C GLN A 103 14.32 12.78 12.94
N ILE A 104 14.76 12.11 11.87
CA ILE A 104 13.95 11.09 11.17
C ILE A 104 13.53 9.98 12.13
N ARG A 105 14.45 9.49 12.96
CA ARG A 105 14.15 8.43 13.94
C ARG A 105 13.07 8.84 14.93
N LYS A 106 13.08 10.09 15.39
CA LYS A 106 11.99 10.60 16.24
C LYS A 106 10.64 10.53 15.55
N TRP A 107 10.56 10.87 14.27
CA TRP A 107 9.33 10.76 13.49
C TRP A 107 8.93 9.29 13.24
N GLN A 108 9.88 8.37 13.12
CA GLN A 108 9.59 6.93 12.99
C GLN A 108 9.04 6.31 14.29
N GLU A 109 9.36 6.91 15.44
CA GLU A 109 8.85 6.48 16.75
C GLU A 109 7.41 6.97 17.02
N GLU A 110 6.91 7.94 16.25
CA GLU A 110 5.55 8.43 16.37
C GLU A 110 4.56 7.37 15.87
N LYS A 111 3.85 6.73 16.81
CA LYS A 111 2.83 5.72 16.49
C LYS A 111 1.51 6.39 16.13
N VAL A 112 1.02 6.11 14.95
CA VAL A 112 -0.23 6.65 14.41
C VAL A 112 -1.44 5.77 14.72
N TYR A 113 -1.20 4.49 15.00
CA TYR A 113 -2.23 3.54 15.39
C TYR A 113 -1.78 2.70 16.59
N SER A 114 -2.74 2.25 17.37
CA SER A 114 -2.52 1.26 18.43
C SER A 114 -3.19 -0.05 18.02
N ILE A 115 -2.47 -1.15 18.19
CA ILE A 115 -3.07 -2.48 18.07
C ILE A 115 -4.04 -2.63 19.22
N GLY A 116 -5.33 -2.68 18.90
CA GLY A 116 -6.40 -2.88 19.85
C GLY A 116 -6.61 -4.36 20.20
N THR A 117 -7.66 -4.63 20.96
CA THR A 117 -8.13 -6.00 21.29
C THR A 117 -9.19 -6.51 20.31
N LYS A 118 -9.50 -5.75 19.26
CA LYS A 118 -10.48 -6.09 18.24
C LYS A 118 -9.82 -6.47 16.93
N LEU A 119 -10.50 -7.29 16.15
CA LEU A 119 -10.10 -7.58 14.78
C LEU A 119 -10.05 -6.28 13.96
N SER A 120 -8.86 -5.95 13.45
CA SER A 120 -8.60 -4.73 12.69
C SER A 120 -7.68 -5.01 11.50
N PRO A 121 -7.72 -4.16 10.45
CA PRO A 121 -6.82 -4.29 9.30
C PRO A 121 -5.34 -4.33 9.68
N GLN A 122 -4.95 -3.55 10.69
CA GLN A 122 -3.57 -3.48 11.18
C GLN A 122 -3.10 -4.83 11.73
N VAL A 123 -3.92 -5.46 12.57
CA VAL A 123 -3.65 -6.80 13.13
C VAL A 123 -3.51 -7.84 12.03
N ILE A 124 -4.40 -7.79 11.02
CA ILE A 124 -4.38 -8.74 9.90
C ILE A 124 -3.08 -8.59 9.10
N VAL A 125 -2.67 -7.36 8.77
CA VAL A 125 -1.45 -7.12 7.96
C VAL A 125 -0.18 -7.44 8.75
N GLU A 126 -0.13 -7.12 10.05
CA GLU A 126 1.00 -7.48 10.92
C GLU A 126 1.15 -9.00 11.03
N ALA A 127 0.07 -9.71 11.35
CA ALA A 127 0.07 -11.16 11.41
C ALA A 127 0.46 -11.80 10.05
N LEU A 128 -0.01 -11.23 8.93
CA LEU A 128 0.42 -11.67 7.60
C LEU A 128 1.95 -11.48 7.43
N GLY A 129 2.50 -10.34 7.86
CA GLY A 129 3.94 -10.07 7.82
C GLY A 129 4.77 -11.05 8.63
N GLU A 130 4.22 -11.56 9.74
CA GLU A 130 4.88 -12.54 10.61
C GLU A 130 4.90 -13.95 10.00
N VAL A 131 3.79 -14.37 9.34
CA VAL A 131 3.63 -15.77 8.90
C VAL A 131 3.97 -16.00 7.42
N ALA A 132 3.91 -14.99 6.57
CA ALA A 132 4.07 -15.14 5.12
C ALA A 132 5.47 -15.56 4.67
N GLY A 133 6.47 -15.41 5.54
CA GLY A 133 7.87 -15.64 5.18
C GLY A 133 8.47 -14.49 4.36
N LYS A 134 9.80 -14.38 4.40
CA LYS A 134 10.51 -13.23 3.79
C LYS A 134 10.41 -13.19 2.26
N ASP A 135 10.24 -14.35 1.64
CA ASP A 135 10.21 -14.53 0.17
C ASP A 135 8.81 -14.38 -0.43
N ALA A 136 7.79 -14.16 0.38
CA ALA A 136 6.42 -14.02 -0.08
C ALA A 136 6.25 -12.81 -1.00
N ILE A 137 5.37 -12.96 -1.98
CA ILE A 137 4.94 -11.88 -2.87
C ILE A 137 3.55 -11.43 -2.42
N ILE A 138 3.41 -10.14 -2.18
CA ILE A 138 2.12 -9.52 -1.86
C ILE A 138 1.63 -8.78 -3.09
N THR A 139 0.41 -9.07 -3.49
CA THR A 139 -0.35 -8.24 -4.41
C THR A 139 -1.45 -7.53 -3.65
N THR A 140 -1.78 -6.32 -4.03
CA THR A 140 -2.92 -5.62 -3.45
C THR A 140 -3.93 -5.26 -4.52
N ASP A 141 -5.18 -5.27 -4.14
CA ASP A 141 -6.20 -4.53 -4.86
C ASP A 141 -6.22 -3.07 -4.40
N VAL A 142 -7.22 -2.28 -4.78
CA VAL A 142 -7.26 -0.83 -4.55
C VAL A 142 -8.35 -0.43 -3.57
N GLY A 143 -7.96 0.29 -2.51
CA GLY A 143 -8.82 0.76 -1.44
C GLY A 143 -8.05 0.94 -0.12
N GLN A 144 -8.77 1.01 1.00
CA GLN A 144 -8.14 1.14 2.32
C GLN A 144 -7.17 -0.01 2.61
N HIS A 145 -7.51 -1.25 2.24
CA HIS A 145 -6.65 -2.43 2.37
C HIS A 145 -5.29 -2.28 1.68
N GLN A 146 -5.23 -1.59 0.54
CA GLN A 146 -4.00 -1.25 -0.16
C GLN A 146 -3.11 -0.35 0.69
N MET A 147 -3.70 0.68 1.32
CA MET A 147 -2.96 1.64 2.14
C MET A 147 -2.41 0.98 3.40
N TRP A 148 -3.22 0.21 4.13
CA TRP A 148 -2.75 -0.55 5.29
C TRP A 148 -1.63 -1.54 4.93
N ALA A 149 -1.78 -2.27 3.82
CA ALA A 149 -0.73 -3.16 3.35
C ALA A 149 0.57 -2.40 3.01
N ALA A 150 0.48 -1.24 2.34
CA ALA A 150 1.64 -0.43 1.98
C ALA A 150 2.34 0.23 3.18
N GLN A 151 1.59 0.54 4.24
CA GLN A 151 2.12 1.14 5.46
C GLN A 151 2.78 0.12 6.39
N ILE A 152 2.24 -1.11 6.45
CA ILE A 152 2.51 -2.05 7.54
C ILE A 152 3.30 -3.28 7.08
N TYR A 153 3.01 -3.82 5.88
CA TYR A 153 3.62 -5.06 5.43
C TYR A 153 5.14 -4.93 5.17
N PRO A 154 6.00 -5.78 5.80
CA PRO A 154 7.43 -5.73 5.62
C PRO A 154 7.86 -6.46 4.33
N ALA A 155 7.83 -5.80 3.17
CA ALA A 155 8.35 -6.38 1.94
C ALA A 155 9.89 -6.45 1.98
N HIS A 156 10.44 -7.67 2.05
CA HIS A 156 11.87 -7.90 2.24
C HIS A 156 12.70 -7.80 0.95
N TYR A 157 12.07 -7.89 -0.21
CA TYR A 157 12.76 -7.86 -1.51
C TYR A 157 12.10 -6.86 -2.46
N PRO A 158 12.88 -6.23 -3.35
CA PRO A 158 12.33 -5.42 -4.42
C PRO A 158 11.36 -6.23 -5.28
N ARG A 159 10.28 -5.59 -5.73
CA ARG A 159 9.21 -6.20 -6.57
C ARG A 159 8.38 -7.28 -5.90
N HIS A 160 8.53 -7.52 -4.59
CA HIS A 160 7.67 -8.44 -3.84
C HIS A 160 6.39 -7.77 -3.31
N PHE A 161 6.21 -6.48 -3.54
CA PHE A 161 4.98 -5.74 -3.30
C PHE A 161 4.46 -5.19 -4.62
N ILE A 162 3.36 -5.75 -5.12
CA ILE A 162 2.78 -5.48 -6.44
C ILE A 162 1.42 -4.81 -6.25
N THR A 163 1.26 -3.61 -6.75
CA THR A 163 0.05 -2.81 -6.55
C THR A 163 -0.22 -1.88 -7.73
N SER A 164 -1.48 -1.56 -7.98
CA SER A 164 -1.87 -0.52 -8.94
C SER A 164 -1.71 0.87 -8.30
N GLY A 165 -0.46 1.29 -8.04
CA GLY A 165 -0.15 2.58 -7.41
C GLY A 165 -0.27 3.78 -8.36
N GLY A 166 -0.26 3.56 -9.66
CA GLY A 166 -0.38 4.61 -10.67
C GLY A 166 -1.82 4.97 -11.00
N LEU A 167 -2.59 4.04 -11.53
CA LEU A 167 -3.98 4.25 -11.95
C LEU A 167 -5.00 3.97 -10.85
N GLY A 168 -4.64 3.17 -9.84
CA GLY A 168 -5.55 2.82 -8.76
C GLY A 168 -6.75 1.99 -9.23
N THR A 169 -6.50 0.97 -10.05
CA THR A 169 -7.53 0.17 -10.68
C THR A 169 -8.07 -0.89 -9.74
N MET A 170 -9.32 -0.78 -9.29
CA MET A 170 -10.03 -1.85 -8.58
C MET A 170 -10.18 -3.08 -9.50
N GLY A 171 -9.94 -4.29 -8.95
CA GLY A 171 -9.91 -5.53 -9.71
C GLY A 171 -8.52 -5.93 -10.23
N PHE A 172 -7.49 -5.10 -10.03
CA PHE A 172 -6.11 -5.42 -10.41
C PHE A 172 -5.53 -6.59 -9.60
N GLY A 173 -5.91 -6.70 -8.32
CA GLY A 173 -5.20 -7.53 -7.34
C GLY A 173 -5.22 -9.01 -7.65
N LEU A 174 -6.39 -9.60 -7.95
CA LEU A 174 -6.54 -11.03 -8.19
C LEU A 174 -5.82 -11.48 -9.48
N PRO A 175 -6.00 -10.83 -10.64
CA PRO A 175 -5.20 -11.15 -11.82
C PRO A 175 -3.69 -11.01 -11.62
N ALA A 176 -3.26 -9.99 -10.87
CA ALA A 176 -1.85 -9.78 -10.54
C ALA A 176 -1.28 -10.91 -9.65
N ALA A 177 -2.08 -11.40 -8.67
CA ALA A 177 -1.70 -12.52 -7.83
C ALA A 177 -1.54 -13.82 -8.64
N ILE A 178 -2.46 -14.08 -9.56
CA ILE A 178 -2.40 -15.21 -10.50
C ILE A 178 -1.13 -15.11 -11.34
N GLY A 179 -0.87 -13.95 -11.95
CA GLY A 179 0.34 -13.70 -12.74
C GLY A 179 1.63 -13.87 -11.94
N ALA A 180 1.65 -13.36 -10.71
CA ALA A 180 2.80 -13.50 -9.80
C ALA A 180 3.07 -14.98 -9.45
N LYS A 181 2.01 -15.76 -9.18
CA LYS A 181 2.16 -17.19 -8.87
C LYS A 181 2.63 -18.01 -10.07
N ILE A 182 2.20 -17.66 -11.27
CA ILE A 182 2.71 -18.29 -12.51
C ILE A 182 4.20 -17.94 -12.71
N ALA A 183 4.57 -16.68 -12.49
CA ALA A 183 5.94 -16.23 -12.69
C ALA A 183 6.92 -16.72 -11.61
N ALA A 184 6.42 -17.01 -10.40
CA ALA A 184 7.21 -17.47 -9.27
C ALA A 184 6.50 -18.64 -8.56
N PRO A 185 6.48 -19.84 -9.17
CA PRO A 185 5.70 -20.98 -8.70
C PRO A 185 6.12 -21.49 -7.31
N ASP A 186 7.37 -21.28 -6.93
CA ASP A 186 7.93 -21.74 -5.65
C ASP A 186 7.71 -20.76 -4.50
N LYS A 187 7.17 -19.55 -4.77
CA LYS A 187 6.95 -18.53 -3.75
C LYS A 187 5.50 -18.52 -3.27
N GLU A 188 5.30 -18.22 -2.00
CA GLU A 188 3.96 -17.90 -1.51
C GLU A 188 3.50 -16.57 -2.10
N VAL A 189 2.23 -16.54 -2.55
CA VAL A 189 1.60 -15.34 -3.11
C VAL A 189 0.32 -15.05 -2.36
N PHE A 190 0.26 -13.87 -1.77
CA PHE A 190 -0.90 -13.37 -1.06
C PHE A 190 -1.52 -12.20 -1.83
N LEU A 191 -2.83 -12.19 -1.91
CA LEU A 191 -3.62 -11.06 -2.37
C LEU A 191 -4.26 -10.38 -1.16
N VAL A 192 -3.99 -9.11 -0.93
CA VAL A 192 -4.72 -8.28 0.03
C VAL A 192 -5.77 -7.48 -0.74
N THR A 193 -7.05 -7.72 -0.47
CA THR A 193 -8.16 -7.13 -1.21
C THR A 193 -9.30 -6.69 -0.30
N GLY A 194 -10.21 -5.88 -0.82
CA GLY A 194 -11.48 -5.53 -0.19
C GLY A 194 -12.66 -6.18 -0.93
N ASP A 195 -13.80 -6.24 -0.28
CA ASP A 195 -15.02 -6.84 -0.79
C ASP A 195 -15.53 -6.19 -2.10
N GLY A 196 -15.49 -4.86 -2.19
CA GLY A 196 -15.84 -4.16 -3.43
C GLY A 196 -14.83 -4.39 -4.55
N SER A 197 -13.53 -4.44 -4.24
CA SER A 197 -12.48 -4.65 -5.25
C SER A 197 -12.46 -6.07 -5.79
N LEU A 198 -12.58 -7.08 -4.91
CA LEU A 198 -12.59 -8.48 -5.33
C LEU A 198 -13.73 -8.78 -6.31
N GLN A 199 -14.90 -8.16 -6.10
CA GLN A 199 -16.05 -8.36 -6.99
C GLN A 199 -15.82 -7.86 -8.42
N MET A 200 -14.87 -6.94 -8.65
CA MET A 200 -14.56 -6.43 -9.99
C MET A 200 -14.00 -7.50 -10.93
N CYS A 201 -13.27 -8.48 -10.38
CA CYS A 201 -12.65 -9.57 -11.15
C CYS A 201 -12.83 -10.93 -10.47
N ILE A 202 -13.92 -11.13 -9.73
CA ILE A 202 -14.18 -12.37 -8.97
C ILE A 202 -14.23 -13.63 -9.83
N GLN A 203 -14.60 -13.50 -11.11
CA GLN A 203 -14.61 -14.62 -12.08
C GLN A 203 -13.21 -15.23 -12.29
N GLU A 204 -12.14 -14.51 -11.98
CA GLU A 204 -10.77 -15.02 -12.09
C GLU A 204 -10.42 -16.06 -11.02
N LEU A 205 -11.28 -16.29 -10.04
CA LEU A 205 -11.20 -17.44 -9.15
C LEU A 205 -11.24 -18.75 -9.96
N ALA A 206 -12.00 -18.80 -11.06
CA ALA A 206 -12.00 -19.93 -11.99
C ALA A 206 -10.61 -20.19 -12.60
N THR A 207 -9.90 -19.12 -12.95
CA THR A 207 -8.53 -19.20 -13.50
C THR A 207 -7.56 -19.79 -12.46
N ALA A 208 -7.63 -19.33 -11.21
CA ALA A 208 -6.80 -19.85 -10.12
C ALA A 208 -7.03 -21.35 -9.88
N VAL A 209 -8.29 -21.79 -9.90
CA VAL A 209 -8.67 -23.21 -9.74
C VAL A 209 -8.24 -24.03 -10.93
N GLN A 210 -8.55 -23.59 -12.16
CA GLN A 210 -8.22 -24.29 -13.40
C GLN A 210 -6.73 -24.63 -13.51
N TYR A 211 -5.88 -23.66 -13.15
CA TYR A 211 -4.42 -23.82 -13.21
C TYR A 211 -3.80 -24.28 -11.89
N LYS A 212 -4.62 -24.61 -10.87
CA LYS A 212 -4.19 -25.10 -9.55
C LYS A 212 -3.16 -24.16 -8.90
N LEU A 213 -3.43 -22.86 -8.94
CA LEU A 213 -2.54 -21.82 -8.42
C LEU A 213 -2.87 -21.56 -6.94
N PRO A 214 -1.99 -21.89 -5.99
CA PRO A 214 -2.24 -21.71 -4.55
C PRO A 214 -2.07 -20.24 -4.11
N VAL A 215 -2.88 -19.35 -4.65
CA VAL A 215 -2.96 -17.95 -4.21
C VAL A 215 -3.76 -17.87 -2.92
N LYS A 216 -3.28 -17.13 -1.93
CA LYS A 216 -3.95 -16.90 -0.65
C LYS A 216 -4.60 -15.53 -0.66
N ILE A 217 -5.93 -15.50 -0.62
CA ILE A 217 -6.74 -14.28 -0.73
C ILE A 217 -7.11 -13.81 0.67
N ILE A 218 -6.57 -12.67 1.07
CA ILE A 218 -6.81 -11.98 2.33
C ILE A 218 -7.85 -10.91 2.08
N LEU A 219 -9.11 -11.24 2.29
CA LEU A 219 -10.24 -10.36 2.03
C LEU A 219 -10.59 -9.55 3.29
N MET A 220 -10.41 -8.25 3.24
CA MET A 220 -10.86 -7.29 4.25
C MET A 220 -12.30 -6.85 3.90
N ASN A 221 -13.27 -7.49 4.54
CA ASN A 221 -14.69 -7.32 4.25
C ASN A 221 -15.33 -6.39 5.26
N ASN A 222 -15.60 -5.15 4.88
CA ASN A 222 -16.24 -4.15 5.72
C ASN A 222 -17.67 -3.75 5.25
N GLY A 223 -18.17 -4.34 4.16
CA GLY A 223 -19.50 -4.07 3.63
C GLY A 223 -19.66 -2.70 2.97
N VAL A 224 -18.56 -1.95 2.77
CA VAL A 224 -18.62 -0.59 2.21
C VAL A 224 -17.48 -0.33 1.23
N LEU A 225 -17.66 0.67 0.36
CA LEU A 225 -16.56 1.27 -0.39
C LEU A 225 -15.75 2.17 0.58
N GLY A 226 -14.88 1.54 1.39
CA GLY A 226 -14.29 2.16 2.57
C GLY A 226 -13.48 3.43 2.29
N MET A 227 -12.73 3.51 1.16
CA MET A 227 -12.00 4.72 0.81
C MET A 227 -12.93 5.87 0.42
N VAL A 228 -14.05 5.57 -0.24
CA VAL A 228 -15.08 6.58 -0.56
C VAL A 228 -15.76 7.06 0.73
N ARG A 229 -16.08 6.15 1.64
CA ARG A 229 -16.61 6.48 2.97
C ARG A 229 -15.67 7.42 3.73
N GLN A 230 -14.39 7.09 3.78
CA GLN A 230 -13.39 7.91 4.47
C GLN A 230 -13.28 9.32 3.87
N LEU A 231 -13.30 9.45 2.54
CA LEU A 231 -13.30 10.76 1.88
C LEU A 231 -14.59 11.54 2.18
N GLN A 232 -15.77 10.89 2.17
CA GLN A 232 -17.02 11.54 2.53
C GLN A 232 -17.06 11.95 4.02
N MET A 233 -16.45 11.15 4.90
CA MET A 233 -16.30 11.48 6.31
C MET A 233 -15.56 12.82 6.50
N PHE A 234 -14.41 12.97 5.88
CA PHE A 234 -13.57 14.15 6.09
C PHE A 234 -13.91 15.35 5.21
N MET A 235 -14.48 15.14 4.04
CA MET A 235 -14.69 16.19 3.03
C MET A 235 -16.16 16.55 2.81
N CYS A 236 -17.11 15.73 3.27
CA CYS A 236 -18.54 15.90 3.04
C CYS A 236 -19.36 15.92 4.35
N GLU A 237 -18.75 16.24 5.48
CA GLU A 237 -19.45 16.34 6.79
C GLU A 237 -20.23 15.05 7.12
N GLU A 238 -19.62 13.89 6.88
CA GLU A 238 -20.21 12.56 7.11
C GLU A 238 -21.52 12.30 6.33
N ARG A 239 -21.76 13.04 5.27
CA ARG A 239 -22.90 12.80 4.37
C ARG A 239 -22.59 11.63 3.45
N TYR A 240 -22.81 10.43 3.97
CA TYR A 240 -22.53 9.18 3.26
C TYR A 240 -23.57 8.89 2.19
N ASN A 241 -23.12 8.63 0.96
CA ASN A 241 -23.98 8.31 -0.17
C ASN A 241 -23.33 7.27 -1.09
N GLN A 242 -24.08 6.24 -1.49
CA GLN A 242 -23.68 5.18 -2.42
C GLN A 242 -22.40 4.44 -2.02
N ILE A 243 -22.14 4.29 -0.73
CA ILE A 243 -20.96 3.58 -0.21
C ILE A 243 -21.27 2.16 0.25
N GLN A 244 -22.53 1.88 0.60
CA GLN A 244 -22.95 0.60 1.16
C GLN A 244 -23.03 -0.49 0.09
N LEU A 245 -22.43 -1.64 0.36
CA LEU A 245 -22.52 -2.84 -0.45
C LEU A 245 -23.65 -3.74 0.10
N VAL A 246 -24.89 -3.24 0.04
CA VAL A 246 -26.08 -3.88 0.65
C VAL A 246 -26.32 -5.32 0.20
N ALA A 247 -25.89 -5.67 -1.03
CA ALA A 247 -25.99 -7.01 -1.59
C ALA A 247 -24.63 -7.74 -1.57
N ASN A 248 -23.78 -7.42 -0.58
CA ASN A 248 -22.47 -8.05 -0.45
C ASN A 248 -22.65 -9.57 -0.31
N PRO A 249 -22.03 -10.39 -1.16
CA PRO A 249 -22.26 -11.83 -1.15
C PRO A 249 -21.56 -12.50 0.05
N ASP A 250 -21.95 -13.72 0.34
CA ASP A 250 -21.21 -14.59 1.23
C ASP A 250 -19.96 -15.13 0.49
N PHE A 251 -18.80 -14.52 0.76
CA PHE A 251 -17.55 -14.84 0.06
C PHE A 251 -17.02 -16.25 0.36
N VAL A 252 -17.34 -16.80 1.53
CA VAL A 252 -16.99 -18.21 1.84
C VAL A 252 -17.77 -19.15 0.93
N LYS A 253 -19.08 -18.94 0.76
CA LYS A 253 -19.87 -19.75 -0.16
C LYS A 253 -19.46 -19.57 -1.62
N ILE A 254 -19.03 -18.38 -2.02
CA ILE A 254 -18.47 -18.17 -3.34
C ILE A 254 -17.18 -18.97 -3.53
N ALA A 255 -16.26 -18.91 -2.56
CA ALA A 255 -15.03 -19.70 -2.60
C ALA A 255 -15.35 -21.20 -2.74
N GLU A 256 -16.25 -21.71 -1.92
CA GLU A 256 -16.70 -23.11 -1.96
C GLU A 256 -17.33 -23.49 -3.32
N ALA A 257 -18.12 -22.60 -3.92
CA ALA A 257 -18.74 -22.82 -5.24
C ALA A 257 -17.69 -22.94 -6.36
N TYR A 258 -16.53 -22.30 -6.21
CA TYR A 258 -15.38 -22.47 -7.10
C TYR A 258 -14.45 -23.63 -6.69
N GLY A 259 -14.74 -24.36 -5.60
CA GLY A 259 -13.87 -25.43 -5.09
C GLY A 259 -12.63 -24.89 -4.36
N ILE A 260 -12.70 -23.70 -3.81
CA ILE A 260 -11.66 -23.02 -3.05
C ILE A 260 -11.99 -23.15 -1.56
N LEU A 261 -10.99 -23.40 -0.71
CA LEU A 261 -11.18 -23.35 0.73
C LEU A 261 -11.54 -21.92 1.16
N GLY A 262 -12.73 -21.76 1.74
CA GLY A 262 -13.21 -20.51 2.32
C GLY A 262 -13.13 -20.55 3.85
N ILE A 263 -12.55 -19.52 4.46
CA ILE A 263 -12.42 -19.39 5.92
C ILE A 263 -13.02 -18.05 6.32
N ARG A 264 -13.89 -18.01 7.33
CA ARG A 264 -14.40 -16.76 7.89
C ARG A 264 -13.75 -16.48 9.23
N VAL A 265 -13.29 -15.24 9.41
CA VAL A 265 -12.66 -14.74 10.63
C VAL A 265 -13.42 -13.53 11.12
N THR A 266 -13.92 -13.60 12.35
CA THR A 266 -14.67 -12.52 13.02
C THR A 266 -14.01 -12.04 14.30
N GLU A 267 -13.06 -12.81 14.83
CA GLU A 267 -12.38 -12.53 16.10
C GLU A 267 -10.87 -12.49 15.93
N ILE A 268 -10.22 -11.67 16.74
CA ILE A 268 -8.78 -11.41 16.65
C ILE A 268 -7.93 -12.68 16.90
N ASP A 269 -8.34 -13.56 17.79
CA ASP A 269 -7.64 -14.80 18.14
C ASP A 269 -7.63 -15.83 17.01
N GLN A 270 -8.52 -15.71 16.03
CA GLN A 270 -8.60 -16.57 14.87
C GLN A 270 -7.60 -16.19 13.76
N VAL A 271 -7.03 -14.99 13.78
CA VAL A 271 -6.23 -14.45 12.67
C VAL A 271 -5.03 -15.35 12.32
N HIS A 272 -4.18 -15.66 13.31
CA HIS A 272 -2.98 -16.44 13.07
C HIS A 272 -3.30 -17.88 12.63
N SER A 273 -4.30 -18.52 13.24
CA SER A 273 -4.70 -19.88 12.86
C SER A 273 -5.24 -19.95 11.45
N ALA A 274 -6.06 -18.99 11.03
CA ALA A 274 -6.61 -18.92 9.67
C ALA A 274 -5.50 -18.68 8.62
N LEU A 275 -4.56 -17.79 8.90
CA LEU A 275 -3.42 -17.55 8.01
C LEU A 275 -2.51 -18.80 7.90
N GLN A 276 -2.25 -19.47 9.00
CA GLN A 276 -1.45 -20.69 9.00
C GLN A 276 -2.16 -21.85 8.28
N GLU A 277 -3.47 -22.00 8.43
CA GLU A 277 -4.28 -22.96 7.69
C GLU A 277 -4.21 -22.68 6.19
N ALA A 278 -4.34 -21.41 5.79
CA ALA A 278 -4.23 -21.03 4.40
C ALA A 278 -2.86 -21.36 3.80
N ILE A 279 -1.77 -21.10 4.52
CA ILE A 279 -0.40 -21.40 4.05
C ILE A 279 -0.22 -22.91 3.86
N ASN A 280 -0.72 -23.72 4.79
CA ASN A 280 -0.59 -25.19 4.74
C ASN A 280 -1.49 -25.83 3.68
N HIS A 281 -2.51 -25.14 3.18
CA HIS A 281 -3.42 -25.67 2.18
C HIS A 281 -2.77 -25.66 0.79
N PRO A 282 -2.76 -26.79 0.05
CA PRO A 282 -2.06 -26.91 -1.23
C PRO A 282 -2.72 -26.16 -2.40
N GLY A 283 -3.97 -25.73 -2.24
CA GLY A 283 -4.74 -25.01 -3.26
C GLY A 283 -4.93 -23.52 -2.95
N PRO A 284 -5.72 -22.83 -3.77
CA PRO A 284 -6.15 -21.47 -3.45
C PRO A 284 -7.03 -21.45 -2.20
N VAL A 285 -6.94 -20.34 -1.44
CA VAL A 285 -7.71 -20.13 -0.20
C VAL A 285 -8.24 -18.70 -0.19
N LEU A 286 -9.46 -18.51 0.27
CA LEU A 286 -10.04 -17.21 0.55
C LEU A 286 -10.34 -17.11 2.05
N ILE A 287 -9.71 -16.14 2.73
CA ILE A 287 -10.02 -15.81 4.11
C ILE A 287 -10.85 -14.52 4.12
N ASP A 288 -12.08 -14.62 4.58
CA ASP A 288 -13.03 -13.51 4.73
C ASP A 288 -12.92 -12.93 6.15
N PHE A 289 -12.08 -11.88 6.31
CA PHE A 289 -11.95 -11.12 7.55
C PHE A 289 -13.05 -10.08 7.63
N VAL A 290 -14.03 -10.29 8.50
CA VAL A 290 -15.14 -9.37 8.72
C VAL A 290 -14.70 -8.25 9.67
N ILE A 291 -14.42 -7.08 9.11
CA ILE A 291 -13.92 -5.92 9.87
C ILE A 291 -14.99 -4.82 9.98
N SER A 292 -14.77 -3.86 10.87
CA SER A 292 -15.67 -2.72 11.03
C SER A 292 -15.67 -1.80 9.80
N GLU A 293 -16.84 -1.29 9.41
CA GLU A 293 -16.95 -0.24 8.39
C GLU A 293 -16.38 1.12 8.86
N GLU A 294 -16.18 1.28 10.17
CA GLU A 294 -15.67 2.50 10.78
C GLU A 294 -14.14 2.64 10.71
N GLU A 295 -13.44 1.57 10.28
CA GLU A 295 -11.99 1.60 10.15
C GLU A 295 -11.52 2.69 9.17
N VAL A 296 -10.53 3.47 9.61
CA VAL A 296 -9.96 4.62 8.87
C VAL A 296 -8.46 4.42 8.69
N VAL A 297 -7.98 4.77 7.51
CA VAL A 297 -6.53 4.75 7.24
C VAL A 297 -5.90 6.02 7.78
N TYR A 298 -5.07 5.89 8.78
CA TYR A 298 -4.22 6.94 9.32
C TYR A 298 -2.73 6.59 9.11
N PRO A 299 -1.84 7.61 9.01
CA PRO A 299 -2.14 9.03 8.93
C PRO A 299 -2.82 9.40 7.61
N MET A 300 -3.49 10.54 7.58
CA MET A 300 -4.07 11.08 6.36
C MET A 300 -3.79 12.58 6.24
N VAL A 301 -3.25 13.00 5.11
CA VAL A 301 -3.13 14.42 4.73
C VAL A 301 -4.35 14.79 3.90
N LEU A 302 -5.12 15.76 4.37
CA LEU A 302 -6.27 16.25 3.62
C LEU A 302 -5.81 17.04 2.38
N PRO A 303 -6.57 17.01 1.27
CA PRO A 303 -6.27 17.81 0.10
C PRO A 303 -6.06 19.29 0.46
N GLY A 304 -4.97 19.88 -0.04
CA GLY A 304 -4.64 21.27 0.23
C GLY A 304 -3.86 21.54 1.53
N LYS A 305 -3.48 20.52 2.28
CA LYS A 305 -2.65 20.62 3.48
C LYS A 305 -1.18 20.32 3.19
N ALA A 306 -0.26 20.79 4.06
CA ALA A 306 1.14 20.37 4.02
C ALA A 306 1.26 18.88 4.36
N LEU A 307 2.30 18.21 3.88
CA LEU A 307 2.50 16.77 4.17
C LEU A 307 2.70 16.50 5.66
N SER A 308 3.25 17.45 6.41
CA SER A 308 3.42 17.36 7.86
C SER A 308 2.13 17.62 8.66
N ASP A 309 1.06 18.15 8.03
CA ASP A 309 -0.24 18.43 8.66
C ASP A 309 -1.18 17.22 8.47
N MET A 310 -0.87 16.15 9.21
CA MET A 310 -1.55 14.86 9.10
C MET A 310 -2.60 14.67 10.20
N LEU A 311 -3.77 14.16 9.80
CA LEU A 311 -4.75 13.60 10.74
C LEU A 311 -4.23 12.27 11.30
N GLY A 312 -4.49 12.02 12.59
CA GLY A 312 -4.08 10.78 13.25
C GLY A 312 -2.61 10.72 13.67
N ARG A 313 -1.89 11.85 13.56
CA ARG A 313 -0.53 12.00 14.08
C ARG A 313 -0.52 12.27 15.58
#